data_366cfaa2d42b9c0dd8c316fc8c22491f
#
_entry.id   366cfaa2d42b9c0dd8c316fc8c22491f
#
_cell.length_a   1.000
_cell.length_b   1.000
_cell.length_c   1.000
_cell.angle_alpha   90.00
_cell.angle_beta   90.00
_cell.angle_gamma   90.00
#
_symmetry.space_group_name_H-M   'P 1'
#
loop_
_entity.id
_entity.type
_entity.pdbx_description
1 polymer ?
#
loop_
_entity_poly.entity_id
_entity_poly.type
_entity_poly.pdbx_seq_one_letter_code
_entity_poly.pdbx_strand_id
1 'polypeptide(L)'
;IGLVGSEMCIRDSLINAQHADLVLFTGDLVNNVATELDEFIPILEQIKGKDGVYSVLGNHDYSPYIKWETEEAQEANLNSLKSKQAAMGWKILNNDHVILHHHGDSIALAGVENSGNPPFPNYGDLQKALKGTEGMYKILMSHDPTHWHREVLPESDVQLMLSGHTHEMQFSLFGFSPAKFVYPEHNGLYQEGKQSLFVNIGLGYLMFPMRLGAWPEITVITLHKI
;
A
#
# COMPACT_ATOMS: atom_id res chain seq x y z
N ILE A 1 -18.13 -17.35 -7.24
CA ILE A 1 -16.67 -17.57 -7.37
C ILE A 1 -16.18 -17.17 -8.76
N GLY A 2 -16.99 -17.36 -9.83
CA GLY A 2 -16.59 -16.99 -11.20
C GLY A 2 -16.41 -15.50 -11.50
N LEU A 3 -16.92 -14.61 -10.68
CA LEU A 3 -16.82 -13.16 -10.87
C LEU A 3 -15.48 -12.57 -10.38
N VAL A 4 -14.82 -13.21 -9.41
CA VAL A 4 -13.57 -12.70 -8.80
C VAL A 4 -12.43 -12.68 -9.83
N GLY A 5 -12.28 -13.73 -10.63
CA GLY A 5 -11.23 -13.78 -11.67
C GLY A 5 -11.42 -12.76 -12.78
N SER A 6 -12.64 -12.56 -13.25
CA SER A 6 -12.94 -11.59 -14.32
C SER A 6 -12.77 -10.12 -13.85
N GLU A 7 -13.11 -9.83 -12.60
CA GLU A 7 -12.91 -8.48 -12.03
C GLU A 7 -11.43 -8.15 -11.85
N MET A 8 -10.62 -9.11 -11.46
CA MET A 8 -9.16 -8.90 -11.34
C MET A 8 -8.51 -8.66 -12.72
N CYS A 9 -8.90 -9.42 -13.76
CA CYS A 9 -8.43 -9.17 -15.13
C CYS A 9 -8.83 -7.81 -15.70
N ILE A 10 -9.91 -7.21 -15.23
CA ILE A 10 -10.28 -5.83 -15.59
C ILE A 10 -9.37 -4.83 -14.87
N ARG A 11 -9.03 -5.10 -13.62
CA ARG A 11 -8.23 -4.19 -12.78
C ARG A 11 -6.78 -4.08 -13.27
N ASP A 12 -6.11 -5.20 -13.59
CA ASP A 12 -4.75 -5.18 -14.15
C ASP A 12 -4.69 -4.45 -15.49
N SER A 13 -5.69 -4.69 -16.37
CA SER A 13 -5.81 -3.99 -17.64
C SER A 13 -6.01 -2.48 -17.46
N LEU A 14 -6.82 -2.06 -16.48
CA LEU A 14 -7.03 -0.64 -16.16
C LEU A 14 -5.75 0.00 -15.59
N ILE A 15 -5.00 -0.71 -14.74
CA ILE A 15 -3.71 -0.23 -14.23
C ILE A 15 -2.73 -0.05 -15.38
N ASN A 16 -2.56 -1.06 -16.23
CA ASN A 16 -1.62 -1.02 -17.35
C ASN A 16 -2.00 0.05 -18.40
N ALA A 17 -3.31 0.31 -18.59
CA ALA A 17 -3.81 1.35 -19.49
C ALA A 17 -3.43 2.79 -19.04
N GLN A 18 -3.01 2.98 -17.77
CA GLN A 18 -2.52 4.27 -17.29
C GLN A 18 -1.10 4.57 -17.78
N HIS A 19 -0.36 3.58 -18.29
CA HIS A 19 1.03 3.73 -18.73
C HIS A 19 1.93 4.43 -17.71
N ALA A 20 1.72 4.13 -16.43
CA ALA A 20 2.41 4.77 -15.33
C ALA A 20 3.92 4.45 -15.34
N ASP A 21 4.75 5.41 -14.94
CA ASP A 21 6.18 5.15 -14.73
C ASP A 21 6.37 4.21 -13.54
N LEU A 22 5.61 4.39 -12.46
CA LEU A 22 5.63 3.56 -11.26
C LEU A 22 4.25 3.01 -10.97
N VAL A 23 4.18 1.75 -10.52
CA VAL A 23 2.99 1.20 -9.86
C VAL A 23 3.33 0.92 -8.40
N LEU A 24 2.53 1.48 -7.49
CA LEU A 24 2.75 1.43 -6.05
C LEU A 24 1.59 0.69 -5.38
N PHE A 25 1.91 -0.35 -4.61
CA PHE A 25 0.95 -1.16 -3.87
C PHE A 25 1.16 -0.97 -2.37
N THR A 26 0.17 -0.41 -1.70
CA THR A 26 0.30 0.07 -0.32
C THR A 26 -0.05 -0.98 0.75
N GLY A 27 0.07 -2.29 0.45
CA GLY A 27 -0.08 -3.37 1.43
C GLY A 27 -1.42 -4.08 1.43
N ASP A 28 -1.55 -5.10 2.27
CA ASP A 28 -2.71 -6.00 2.37
C ASP A 28 -3.00 -6.72 1.04
N LEU A 29 -2.01 -7.46 0.57
CA LEU A 29 -2.13 -8.25 -0.66
C LEU A 29 -2.98 -9.51 -0.44
N VAL A 30 -3.05 -10.01 0.78
CA VAL A 30 -3.84 -11.16 1.22
C VAL A 30 -4.66 -10.80 2.45
N ASN A 31 -5.72 -11.57 2.73
CA ASN A 31 -6.48 -11.41 3.98
C ASN A 31 -5.81 -12.13 5.16
N ASN A 32 -5.30 -13.37 4.93
CA ASN A 32 -4.73 -14.18 6.00
C ASN A 32 -3.51 -15.00 5.57
N VAL A 33 -3.55 -15.67 4.42
CA VAL A 33 -2.51 -16.63 4.05
C VAL A 33 -1.96 -16.39 2.65
N ALA A 34 -0.65 -16.62 2.48
CA ALA A 34 0.05 -16.41 1.22
C ALA A 34 -0.51 -17.23 0.04
N THR A 35 -1.17 -18.35 0.32
CA THR A 35 -1.80 -19.19 -0.73
C THR A 35 -3.03 -18.53 -1.35
N GLU A 36 -3.63 -17.53 -0.71
CA GLU A 36 -4.73 -16.74 -1.32
C GLU A 36 -4.28 -16.03 -2.60
N LEU A 37 -2.97 -15.79 -2.75
CA LEU A 37 -2.40 -15.13 -3.91
C LEU A 37 -2.27 -16.06 -5.13
N ASP A 38 -2.24 -17.37 -4.95
CA ASP A 38 -1.82 -18.35 -5.97
C ASP A 38 -2.64 -18.24 -7.27
N GLU A 39 -3.93 -18.09 -7.16
CA GLU A 39 -4.82 -17.95 -8.32
C GLU A 39 -4.70 -16.59 -9.05
N PHE A 40 -4.15 -15.58 -8.37
CA PHE A 40 -4.02 -14.22 -8.91
C PHE A 40 -2.63 -13.90 -9.46
N ILE A 41 -1.61 -14.71 -9.17
CA ILE A 41 -0.24 -14.50 -9.67
C ILE A 41 -0.21 -14.29 -11.19
N PRO A 42 -0.88 -15.13 -12.03
CA PRO A 42 -0.84 -14.96 -13.49
C PRO A 42 -1.43 -13.63 -13.99
N ILE A 43 -2.26 -12.98 -13.18
CA ILE A 43 -2.86 -11.68 -13.48
C ILE A 43 -1.94 -10.57 -12.97
N LEU A 44 -1.54 -10.65 -11.70
CA LEU A 44 -0.76 -9.62 -11.02
C LEU A 44 0.65 -9.47 -11.59
N GLU A 45 1.27 -10.55 -12.08
CA GLU A 45 2.57 -10.49 -12.75
C GLU A 45 2.54 -9.72 -14.08
N GLN A 46 1.34 -9.47 -14.65
CA GLN A 46 1.16 -8.67 -15.86
C GLN A 46 1.12 -7.16 -15.57
N ILE A 47 0.98 -6.75 -14.32
CA ILE A 47 1.03 -5.34 -13.93
C ILE A 47 2.45 -4.80 -14.16
N LYS A 48 2.54 -3.69 -14.90
CA LYS A 48 3.82 -3.09 -15.28
C LYS A 48 3.83 -1.59 -14.98
N GLY A 49 4.92 -1.15 -14.37
CA GLY A 49 5.37 0.24 -14.39
C GLY A 49 6.67 0.31 -15.17
N LYS A 50 6.91 1.40 -15.89
CA LYS A 50 8.13 1.59 -16.68
C LYS A 50 9.39 1.48 -15.81
N ASP A 51 9.37 2.06 -14.62
CA ASP A 51 10.46 2.05 -13.63
C ASP A 51 10.22 1.01 -12.52
N GLY A 52 9.14 0.23 -12.62
CA GLY A 52 8.87 -0.93 -11.78
C GLY A 52 7.55 -0.88 -11.01
N VAL A 53 7.33 -1.99 -10.31
CA VAL A 53 6.22 -2.18 -9.37
C VAL A 53 6.83 -2.30 -7.97
N TYR A 54 6.38 -1.49 -7.04
CA TYR A 54 6.84 -1.47 -5.66
C TYR A 54 5.69 -1.70 -4.69
N SER A 55 5.97 -2.38 -3.60
CA SER A 55 4.98 -2.67 -2.56
C SER A 55 5.54 -2.45 -1.17
N VAL A 56 4.64 -2.29 -0.21
CA VAL A 56 4.91 -2.44 1.22
C VAL A 56 3.99 -3.51 1.79
N LEU A 57 4.22 -3.92 3.02
CA LEU A 57 3.36 -4.87 3.72
C LEU A 57 2.32 -4.12 4.57
N GLY A 58 1.08 -4.60 4.53
CA GLY A 58 0.02 -4.18 5.45
C GLY A 58 -0.15 -5.15 6.61
N ASN A 59 -1.06 -4.85 7.52
CA ASN A 59 -1.27 -5.66 8.72
C ASN A 59 -1.75 -7.08 8.43
N HIS A 60 -2.55 -7.28 7.38
CA HIS A 60 -3.02 -8.61 6.97
C HIS A 60 -1.92 -9.50 6.40
N ASP A 61 -0.91 -8.91 5.77
CA ASP A 61 0.21 -9.65 5.19
C ASP A 61 1.06 -10.39 6.24
N TYR A 62 1.04 -9.93 7.51
CA TYR A 62 1.67 -10.60 8.65
C TYR A 62 0.82 -11.72 9.24
N SER A 63 -0.43 -11.89 8.79
CA SER A 63 -1.35 -12.97 9.18
C SER A 63 -1.62 -13.08 10.69
N PRO A 64 -1.87 -11.98 11.42
CA PRO A 64 -2.05 -12.04 12.87
C PRO A 64 -3.47 -12.50 13.27
N TYR A 65 -4.40 -12.61 12.33
CA TYR A 65 -5.84 -12.79 12.58
C TYR A 65 -6.29 -14.25 12.56
N ILE A 66 -5.38 -15.18 12.26
CA ILE A 66 -5.62 -16.62 12.32
C ILE A 66 -4.73 -17.26 13.36
N LYS A 67 -5.16 -18.42 13.89
CA LYS A 67 -4.36 -19.18 14.83
C LYS A 67 -3.35 -20.05 14.08
N TRP A 68 -2.08 -19.77 14.28
CA TRP A 68 -0.98 -20.58 13.77
C TRP A 68 -0.63 -21.71 14.74
N GLU A 69 -0.16 -22.83 14.21
CA GLU A 69 0.35 -23.92 15.03
C GLU A 69 1.64 -23.53 15.76
N THR A 70 2.52 -22.81 15.08
CA THR A 70 3.79 -22.29 15.62
C THR A 70 4.11 -20.91 15.03
N GLU A 71 5.00 -20.16 15.67
CA GLU A 71 5.53 -18.87 15.14
C GLU A 71 6.31 -19.08 13.82
N GLU A 72 7.04 -20.20 13.71
CA GLU A 72 7.78 -20.53 12.47
C GLU A 72 6.84 -20.77 11.30
N ALA A 73 5.63 -21.32 11.54
CA ALA A 73 4.64 -21.49 10.47
C ALA A 73 4.10 -20.15 9.99
N GLN A 74 3.87 -19.19 10.88
CA GLN A 74 3.49 -17.83 10.52
C GLN A 74 4.61 -17.13 9.74
N GLU A 75 5.84 -17.23 10.20
CA GLU A 75 7.00 -16.66 9.52
C GLU A 75 7.20 -17.29 8.13
N ALA A 76 7.04 -18.59 7.99
CA ALA A 76 7.10 -19.30 6.71
C ALA A 76 6.03 -18.79 5.73
N ASN A 77 4.82 -18.50 6.22
CA ASN A 77 3.75 -17.90 5.42
C ASN A 77 4.12 -16.49 4.93
N LEU A 78 4.66 -15.64 5.79
CA LEU A 78 5.12 -14.30 5.41
C LEU A 78 6.26 -14.37 4.37
N ASN A 79 7.22 -15.27 4.58
CA ASN A 79 8.32 -15.49 3.64
C ASN A 79 7.83 -16.02 2.28
N SER A 80 6.80 -16.88 2.29
CA SER A 80 6.12 -17.32 1.06
C SER A 80 5.49 -16.15 0.31
N LEU A 81 4.77 -15.28 1.02
CA LEU A 81 4.16 -14.08 0.41
C LEU A 81 5.19 -13.15 -0.22
N LYS A 82 6.29 -12.88 0.51
CA LYS A 82 7.42 -12.06 -0.01
C LYS A 82 8.04 -12.70 -1.26
N SER A 83 8.23 -14.02 -1.25
CA SER A 83 8.79 -14.76 -2.39
C SER A 83 7.89 -14.70 -3.63
N LYS A 84 6.57 -14.79 -3.44
CA LYS A 84 5.58 -14.66 -4.53
C LYS A 84 5.59 -13.26 -5.14
N GLN A 85 5.66 -12.20 -4.32
CA GLN A 85 5.81 -10.84 -4.82
C GLN A 85 7.10 -10.66 -5.65
N ALA A 86 8.22 -11.18 -5.16
CA ALA A 86 9.48 -11.16 -5.89
C ALA A 86 9.40 -11.94 -7.21
N ALA A 87 8.72 -13.10 -7.24
CA ALA A 87 8.51 -13.89 -8.45
C ALA A 87 7.65 -13.16 -9.49
N MET A 88 6.69 -12.32 -9.08
CA MET A 88 5.93 -11.43 -9.97
C MET A 88 6.76 -10.23 -10.47
N GLY A 89 7.99 -10.06 -9.99
CA GLY A 89 8.85 -8.92 -10.31
C GLY A 89 8.57 -7.66 -9.47
N TRP A 90 7.80 -7.77 -8.40
CA TRP A 90 7.52 -6.67 -7.49
C TRP A 90 8.66 -6.51 -6.48
N LYS A 91 8.96 -5.26 -6.13
CA LYS A 91 9.99 -4.91 -5.15
C LYS A 91 9.33 -4.44 -3.86
N ILE A 92 9.55 -5.18 -2.78
CA ILE A 92 9.02 -4.83 -1.47
C ILE A 92 10.00 -3.86 -0.80
N LEU A 93 9.49 -2.73 -0.33
CA LEU A 93 10.25 -1.75 0.45
C LEU A 93 9.87 -1.88 1.94
N ASN A 94 10.66 -2.66 2.67
CA ASN A 94 10.46 -2.92 4.10
C ASN A 94 11.50 -2.13 4.92
N ASN A 95 11.14 -0.93 5.39
CA ASN A 95 12.05 0.00 6.05
C ASN A 95 13.28 0.29 5.17
N ASP A 96 13.02 0.56 3.89
CA ASP A 96 14.03 0.72 2.85
C ASP A 96 13.55 1.74 1.80
N HIS A 97 14.44 2.14 0.89
CA HIS A 97 14.11 3.06 -0.18
C HIS A 97 14.86 2.74 -1.47
N VAL A 98 14.40 3.35 -2.55
CA VAL A 98 15.11 3.40 -3.84
C VAL A 98 15.18 4.85 -4.32
N ILE A 99 16.28 5.20 -4.97
CA ILE A 99 16.43 6.49 -5.64
C ILE A 99 16.06 6.30 -7.10
N LEU A 100 15.06 7.04 -7.55
CA LEU A 100 14.57 7.03 -8.91
C LEU A 100 15.12 8.26 -9.63
N HIS A 101 15.70 8.04 -10.81
CA HIS A 101 16.29 9.10 -11.62
C HIS A 101 15.46 9.32 -12.87
N HIS A 102 15.05 10.57 -13.12
CA HIS A 102 14.29 10.94 -14.30
C HIS A 102 14.70 12.32 -14.79
N HIS A 103 15.13 12.42 -16.07
CA HIS A 103 15.55 13.67 -16.71
C HIS A 103 16.54 14.55 -15.91
N GLY A 104 17.46 13.91 -15.18
CA GLY A 104 18.49 14.60 -14.39
C GLY A 104 18.06 14.99 -12.97
N ASP A 105 16.81 14.74 -12.61
CA ASP A 105 16.31 14.85 -11.23
C ASP A 105 16.28 13.50 -10.53
N SER A 106 16.19 13.54 -9.21
CA SER A 106 16.08 12.33 -8.37
C SER A 106 15.01 12.50 -7.32
N ILE A 107 14.23 11.46 -7.12
CA ILE A 107 13.26 11.36 -6.02
C ILE A 107 13.57 10.10 -5.20
N ALA A 108 13.31 10.15 -3.92
CA ALA A 108 13.37 8.98 -3.05
C ALA A 108 11.97 8.36 -2.92
N LEU A 109 11.84 7.09 -3.31
CA LEU A 109 10.67 6.28 -3.01
C LEU A 109 11.03 5.39 -1.81
N ALA A 110 10.47 5.69 -0.66
CA ALA A 110 10.66 4.94 0.57
C ALA A 110 9.44 4.11 0.92
N GLY A 111 9.65 3.02 1.64
CA GLY A 111 8.57 2.19 2.18
C GLY A 111 8.91 1.72 3.58
N VAL A 112 7.91 1.70 4.43
CA VAL A 112 8.01 1.13 5.78
C VAL A 112 7.17 -0.13 5.89
N GLU A 113 7.59 -1.04 6.78
CA GLU A 113 6.73 -2.13 7.22
C GLU A 113 5.48 -1.57 7.91
N ASN A 114 4.47 -2.40 8.17
CA ASN A 114 3.25 -1.90 8.78
C ASN A 114 3.54 -1.11 10.06
N SER A 115 3.01 0.10 10.13
CA SER A 115 3.20 1.04 11.25
C SER A 115 1.82 1.52 11.74
N GLY A 116 1.09 0.59 12.36
CA GLY A 116 -0.27 0.80 12.86
C GLY A 116 -0.32 1.12 14.35
N ASN A 117 -1.48 1.67 14.78
CA ASN A 117 -1.80 1.78 16.19
C ASN A 117 -2.23 0.41 16.74
N PRO A 118 -2.02 0.11 18.04
CA PRO A 118 -2.56 -1.10 18.63
C PRO A 118 -4.05 -1.28 18.37
N PRO A 119 -4.53 -2.47 18.03
CA PRO A 119 -3.85 -3.77 18.09
C PRO A 119 -3.09 -4.18 16.80
N PHE A 120 -2.90 -3.29 15.85
CA PHE A 120 -2.22 -3.61 14.59
C PHE A 120 -0.70 -3.75 14.79
N PRO A 121 -0.03 -4.56 13.96
CA PRO A 121 1.44 -4.68 13.96
C PRO A 121 2.12 -3.32 13.77
N ASN A 122 3.23 -3.09 14.46
CA ASN A 122 4.04 -1.90 14.33
C ASN A 122 5.52 -2.29 14.18
N TYR A 123 5.97 -2.47 12.94
CA TYR A 123 7.33 -2.86 12.55
C TYR A 123 8.01 -1.79 11.69
N GLY A 124 7.30 -0.68 11.42
CA GLY A 124 7.83 0.44 10.65
C GLY A 124 9.02 1.12 11.35
N ASP A 125 10.04 1.44 10.57
CA ASP A 125 11.22 2.20 10.99
C ASP A 125 11.44 3.33 9.96
N LEU A 126 10.82 4.48 10.25
CA LEU A 126 10.83 5.64 9.35
C LEU A 126 12.25 6.19 9.15
N GLN A 127 13.03 6.24 10.21
CA GLN A 127 14.39 6.81 10.17
C GLN A 127 15.31 5.93 9.32
N LYS A 128 15.16 4.61 9.43
CA LYS A 128 15.90 3.67 8.58
C LYS A 128 15.47 3.78 7.11
N ALA A 129 14.16 3.86 6.83
CA ALA A 129 13.64 3.99 5.48
C ALA A 129 14.12 5.27 4.78
N LEU A 130 14.28 6.37 5.52
CA LEU A 130 14.67 7.67 4.97
C LEU A 130 16.16 7.96 5.01
N LYS A 131 16.99 7.10 5.62
CA LYS A 131 18.42 7.34 5.78
C LYS A 131 19.15 7.47 4.43
N GLY A 132 19.78 8.61 4.18
CA GLY A 132 20.52 8.87 2.92
C GLY A 132 19.67 9.52 1.83
N THR A 133 18.44 9.97 2.16
CA THR A 133 17.54 10.67 1.23
C THR A 133 17.47 12.18 1.48
N GLU A 134 18.40 12.72 2.27
CA GLU A 134 18.42 14.12 2.68
C GLU A 134 18.43 15.05 1.45
N GLY A 135 17.57 16.07 1.48
CA GLY A 135 17.46 17.05 0.39
C GLY A 135 16.73 16.57 -0.88
N MET A 136 16.27 15.33 -0.93
CA MET A 136 15.49 14.80 -2.05
C MET A 136 13.99 15.01 -1.81
N TYR A 137 13.20 15.07 -2.89
CA TYR A 137 11.76 14.89 -2.81
C TYR A 137 11.45 13.44 -2.42
N LYS A 138 10.64 13.25 -1.39
CA LYS A 138 10.37 11.94 -0.79
C LYS A 138 8.92 11.54 -0.96
N ILE A 139 8.71 10.34 -1.52
CA ILE A 139 7.43 9.65 -1.51
C ILE A 139 7.57 8.49 -0.53
N LEU A 140 6.69 8.42 0.47
CA LEU A 140 6.66 7.36 1.46
C LEU A 140 5.44 6.46 1.23
N MET A 141 5.66 5.18 1.10
CA MET A 141 4.61 4.16 1.18
C MET A 141 4.51 3.66 2.61
N SER A 142 3.35 3.83 3.23
CA SER A 142 3.05 3.31 4.57
C SER A 142 1.59 2.86 4.60
N HIS A 143 1.34 1.60 4.93
CA HIS A 143 0.01 1.01 4.82
C HIS A 143 -1.05 1.74 5.65
N ASP A 144 -0.79 1.92 6.95
CA ASP A 144 -1.73 2.51 7.90
C ASP A 144 -1.62 4.04 7.92
N PRO A 145 -2.71 4.79 7.61
CA PRO A 145 -2.69 6.25 7.60
C PRO A 145 -2.44 6.89 8.98
N THR A 146 -2.66 6.16 10.08
CA THR A 146 -2.39 6.68 11.43
C THR A 146 -0.90 6.95 11.68
N HIS A 147 -0.01 6.39 10.85
CA HIS A 147 1.41 6.69 10.84
C HIS A 147 1.70 8.17 10.53
N TRP A 148 0.83 8.82 9.76
CA TRP A 148 0.94 10.22 9.33
C TRP A 148 1.14 11.18 10.50
N HIS A 149 0.13 11.30 11.36
CA HIS A 149 0.19 12.20 12.52
C HIS A 149 1.10 11.70 13.64
N ARG A 150 1.25 10.38 13.76
CA ARG A 150 2.03 9.80 14.86
C ARG A 150 3.54 10.06 14.69
N GLU A 151 4.06 9.97 13.46
CA GLU A 151 5.51 9.95 13.23
C GLU A 151 5.91 10.76 12.00
N VAL A 152 5.21 10.61 10.86
CA VAL A 152 5.67 11.18 9.58
C VAL A 152 5.67 12.71 9.61
N LEU A 153 4.58 13.34 10.06
CA LEU A 153 4.48 14.80 10.15
C LEU A 153 5.51 15.40 11.13
N PRO A 154 5.62 14.93 12.40
CA PRO A 154 6.52 15.56 13.36
C PRO A 154 8.00 15.23 13.16
N GLU A 155 8.34 14.10 12.52
CA GLU A 155 9.70 13.55 12.54
C GLU A 155 10.35 13.46 11.15
N SER A 156 9.66 13.91 10.09
CA SER A 156 10.21 13.80 8.73
C SER A 156 9.90 15.01 7.85
N ASP A 157 10.60 15.06 6.72
CA ASP A 157 10.36 16.00 5.62
C ASP A 157 9.78 15.30 4.38
N VAL A 158 9.03 14.22 4.56
CA VAL A 158 8.32 13.52 3.48
C VAL A 158 7.29 14.45 2.85
N GLN A 159 7.34 14.62 1.53
CA GLN A 159 6.40 15.50 0.83
C GLN A 159 5.09 14.81 0.47
N LEU A 160 5.12 13.50 0.21
CA LEU A 160 3.93 12.72 -0.13
C LEU A 160 3.97 11.37 0.54
N MET A 161 2.99 11.10 1.41
CA MET A 161 2.73 9.77 1.96
C MET A 161 1.56 9.13 1.22
N LEU A 162 1.69 7.84 0.91
CA LEU A 162 0.66 7.03 0.26
C LEU A 162 0.26 5.89 1.20
N SER A 163 -1.04 5.79 1.48
CA SER A 163 -1.59 4.78 2.40
C SER A 163 -2.80 4.06 1.82
N GLY A 164 -3.18 2.96 2.46
CA GLY A 164 -4.38 2.17 2.19
C GLY A 164 -5.17 1.90 3.46
N HIS A 165 -5.32 0.63 3.82
CA HIS A 165 -5.82 0.09 5.09
C HIS A 165 -7.32 0.30 5.37
N THR A 166 -7.85 1.49 5.22
CA THR A 166 -9.18 1.86 5.72
C THR A 166 -10.34 1.22 4.97
N HIS A 167 -10.13 0.91 3.67
CA HIS A 167 -11.17 0.48 2.72
C HIS A 167 -12.44 1.36 2.76
N GLU A 168 -12.39 2.53 3.43
CA GLU A 168 -13.55 3.34 3.80
C GLU A 168 -14.61 2.50 4.56
N MET A 169 -14.14 1.46 5.31
CA MET A 169 -14.97 0.41 5.91
C MET A 169 -15.97 -0.22 4.92
N GLN A 170 -15.63 -0.20 3.61
CA GLN A 170 -16.45 -0.74 2.51
C GLN A 170 -17.84 -0.11 2.39
N PHE A 171 -18.07 1.01 3.09
CA PHE A 171 -19.35 1.70 3.12
C PHE A 171 -19.16 3.21 3.01
N SER A 172 -19.77 3.81 1.97
CA SER A 172 -19.83 5.26 1.79
C SER A 172 -21.18 5.63 1.18
N LEU A 173 -21.95 6.47 1.84
CA LEU A 173 -23.25 6.90 1.35
C LEU A 173 -23.40 8.42 1.51
N PHE A 174 -23.64 9.11 0.40
CA PHE A 174 -23.74 10.57 0.35
C PHE A 174 -22.55 11.29 1.00
N GLY A 175 -21.34 10.76 0.84
CA GLY A 175 -20.13 11.32 1.44
C GLY A 175 -19.93 11.00 2.93
N PHE A 176 -20.78 10.15 3.49
CA PHE A 176 -20.62 9.64 4.84
C PHE A 176 -20.06 8.23 4.83
N SER A 177 -18.96 8.02 5.58
CA SER A 177 -18.42 6.70 5.91
C SER A 177 -18.22 6.58 7.41
N PRO A 178 -18.50 5.42 8.02
CA PRO A 178 -18.18 5.16 9.42
C PRO A 178 -16.67 5.16 9.69
N ALA A 179 -15.85 4.99 8.67
CA ALA A 179 -14.38 5.02 8.76
C ALA A 179 -13.86 6.29 9.43
N LYS A 180 -14.53 7.44 9.22
CA LYS A 180 -14.15 8.74 9.80
C LYS A 180 -14.14 8.78 11.34
N PHE A 181 -14.83 7.86 12.00
CA PHE A 181 -14.84 7.79 13.46
C PHE A 181 -13.63 7.03 14.02
N VAL A 182 -12.95 6.26 13.18
CA VAL A 182 -11.79 5.45 13.55
C VAL A 182 -10.51 6.05 12.95
N TYR A 183 -10.60 6.48 11.70
CA TYR A 183 -9.49 7.07 10.94
C TYR A 183 -9.88 8.49 10.53
N PRO A 184 -9.31 9.54 11.13
CA PRO A 184 -9.49 10.92 10.66
C PRO A 184 -9.16 11.06 9.18
N GLU A 185 -8.05 10.46 8.75
CA GLU A 185 -7.62 10.34 7.36
C GLU A 185 -8.04 8.98 6.79
N HIS A 186 -9.26 8.89 6.23
CA HIS A 186 -9.82 7.61 5.80
C HIS A 186 -9.95 7.43 4.28
N ASN A 187 -9.92 8.52 3.51
CA ASN A 187 -10.07 8.48 2.04
C ASN A 187 -9.62 9.80 1.43
N GLY A 188 -8.87 9.75 0.30
CA GLY A 188 -8.50 10.91 -0.49
C GLY A 188 -7.27 11.67 0.00
N LEU A 189 -7.17 12.93 -0.39
CA LEU A 189 -5.99 13.78 -0.17
C LEU A 189 -6.15 14.64 1.07
N TYR A 190 -5.13 14.60 1.93
CA TYR A 190 -4.96 15.48 3.09
C TYR A 190 -3.65 16.26 2.94
N GLN A 191 -3.60 17.47 3.46
CA GLN A 191 -2.40 18.31 3.37
C GLN A 191 -2.19 19.11 4.66
N GLU A 192 -0.96 19.05 5.16
CA GLU A 192 -0.48 19.88 6.26
C GLU A 192 0.86 20.54 5.90
N GLY A 193 0.87 21.86 5.82
CA GLY A 193 2.05 22.61 5.41
C GLY A 193 2.52 22.21 4.00
N LYS A 194 3.71 21.62 3.94
CA LYS A 194 4.34 21.14 2.69
C LYS A 194 4.22 19.64 2.48
N GLN A 195 3.57 18.95 3.40
CA GLN A 195 3.43 17.49 3.39
C GLN A 195 1.99 17.12 3.01
N SER A 196 1.84 16.03 2.29
CA SER A 196 0.56 15.51 1.82
C SER A 196 0.45 14.02 2.12
N LEU A 197 -0.74 13.60 2.49
CA LEU A 197 -1.13 12.19 2.60
C LEU A 197 -2.24 11.89 1.60
N PHE A 198 -2.09 10.84 0.82
CA PHE A 198 -3.20 10.28 0.04
C PHE A 198 -3.57 8.89 0.58
N VAL A 199 -4.83 8.72 0.96
CA VAL A 199 -5.37 7.44 1.41
C VAL A 199 -6.23 6.86 0.29
N ASN A 200 -5.78 5.73 -0.29
CA ASN A 200 -6.51 4.97 -1.29
C ASN A 200 -7.36 3.89 -0.60
N ILE A 201 -8.60 3.75 -0.99
CA ILE A 201 -9.52 2.79 -0.35
C ILE A 201 -9.43 1.36 -0.92
N GLY A 202 -8.49 1.12 -1.83
CA GLY A 202 -8.10 -0.20 -2.31
C GLY A 202 -9.02 -0.80 -3.36
N LEU A 203 -8.54 -1.87 -3.97
CA LEU A 203 -9.23 -2.62 -5.02
C LEU A 203 -10.04 -3.81 -4.48
N GLY A 204 -9.58 -4.40 -3.38
CA GLY A 204 -10.10 -5.62 -2.79
C GLY A 204 -11.29 -5.39 -1.84
N TYR A 205 -11.57 -6.41 -1.06
CA TYR A 205 -12.50 -6.35 0.06
C TYR A 205 -11.90 -7.06 1.28
N LEU A 206 -12.39 -6.69 2.45
CA LEU A 206 -12.01 -7.31 3.71
C LEU A 206 -13.20 -8.07 4.29
N MET A 207 -13.01 -9.34 4.65
CA MET A 207 -13.99 -10.24 5.30
C MET A 207 -15.28 -10.42 4.49
N PHE A 208 -15.93 -9.33 4.10
CA PHE A 208 -17.24 -9.35 3.48
C PHE A 208 -17.15 -8.89 2.02
N PRO A 209 -17.51 -9.72 1.02
CA PRO A 209 -17.30 -9.40 -0.40
C PRO A 209 -18.36 -8.42 -0.95
N MET A 210 -18.51 -7.28 -0.28
CA MET A 210 -19.43 -6.23 -0.67
C MET A 210 -18.83 -4.86 -0.36
N ARG A 211 -18.97 -3.93 -1.32
CA ARG A 211 -18.72 -2.51 -1.13
C ARG A 211 -19.99 -1.74 -1.49
N LEU A 212 -20.41 -0.83 -0.63
CA LEU A 212 -21.56 0.04 -0.88
C LEU A 212 -21.10 1.50 -0.92
N GLY A 213 -21.05 2.08 -2.11
CA GLY A 213 -20.59 3.45 -2.34
C GLY A 213 -19.08 3.68 -2.21
N ALA A 214 -18.37 2.83 -1.51
CA ALA A 214 -16.91 2.82 -1.41
C ALA A 214 -16.32 1.94 -2.53
N TRP A 215 -16.43 2.40 -3.78
CA TRP A 215 -16.04 1.63 -4.97
C TRP A 215 -14.55 1.35 -5.01
N PRO A 216 -14.11 0.25 -5.64
CA PRO A 216 -12.68 -0.01 -5.86
C PRO A 216 -12.00 1.16 -6.56
N GLU A 217 -10.80 1.51 -6.12
CA GLU A 217 -10.11 2.72 -6.56
C GLU A 217 -8.70 2.41 -7.10
N ILE A 218 -8.38 3.01 -8.26
CA ILE A 218 -7.03 3.14 -8.79
C ILE A 218 -6.74 4.64 -8.84
N THR A 219 -5.74 5.10 -8.08
CA THR A 219 -5.34 6.51 -8.05
C THR A 219 -4.18 6.74 -9.00
N VAL A 220 -4.30 7.75 -9.86
CA VAL A 220 -3.21 8.21 -10.73
C VAL A 220 -2.69 9.55 -10.21
N ILE A 221 -1.42 9.60 -9.85
CA ILE A 221 -0.75 10.81 -9.35
C ILE A 221 0.30 11.24 -10.37
N THR A 222 0.23 12.49 -10.81
CA THR A 222 1.24 13.08 -11.67
C THR A 222 2.08 14.08 -10.89
N LEU A 223 3.39 13.86 -10.87
CA LEU A 223 4.33 14.77 -10.26
C LEU A 223 4.83 15.78 -11.31
N HIS A 224 4.85 17.05 -10.96
CA HIS A 224 5.39 18.11 -11.78
C HIS A 224 6.56 18.77 -11.06
N LYS A 225 7.64 19.02 -11.81
CA LYS A 225 8.73 19.88 -11.33
C LYS A 225 8.24 21.33 -11.34
N ILE A 226 8.45 22.04 -10.25
CA ILE A 226 8.15 23.47 -10.09
C ILE A 226 9.43 24.26 -10.38
#